data_755656750dfe304deb1d49e50e922779
#
_entry.id   755656750dfe304deb1d49e50e922779
#
_cell.length_a   1.000
_cell.length_b   1.000
_cell.length_c   1.000
_cell.angle_alpha   90.00
_cell.angle_beta   90.00
_cell.angle_gamma   90.00
#
_symmetry.space_group_name_H-M   'P 1'
#
loop_
_entity.id
_entity.type
_entity.pdbx_description
1 polymer ?
#
loop_
_entity_poly.entity_id
_entity_poly.type
_entity_poly.pdbx_seq_one_letter_code
_entity_poly.pdbx_strand_id
1 'polypeptide(L)'
;MRLIHCSDIHLDIPFGDILTQEKSATRKQELITAFSNMVEFAAAEEVRAILITGGLIDAEHISRHTLDMIYRAVRSNPDIIFALLPGSSYETAYFSGEKNLPENFRIFSELDKKISIDDVDIYGVYDASKLPLLDEKQTNIVIASGVSQLRGFEERGISYLGIGLERTYKHGDLKGGGYYCAPGSLEALTFEEGGNKGFIEIYISKGQLSPVFVRSGKRLCYEIDVDITGAMSVDEVADNTRHGLSLQKGINGAAMVHVNLVGRMDLDHIIDDKLLQKTLSREYFAVSVTDTDVDFDITVDGITENTLRERFIRRVSEGNESLELKKEIIRAGITAISGGDVF
;
A
#
# COMPACT_ATOMS: atom_id res chain seq x y z
N MET A 1 -9.31 11.95 26.60
CA MET A 1 -8.78 12.55 25.34
C MET A 1 -8.82 11.52 24.23
N ARG A 2 -9.07 11.95 22.97
CA ARG A 2 -9.00 11.11 21.79
C ARG A 2 -8.00 11.67 20.80
N LEU A 3 -7.22 10.80 20.18
CA LEU A 3 -6.29 11.14 19.09
C LEU A 3 -6.51 10.17 17.93
N ILE A 4 -6.09 10.57 16.75
CA ILE A 4 -6.02 9.68 15.58
C ILE A 4 -4.55 9.51 15.18
N HIS A 5 -4.16 8.29 14.79
CA HIS A 5 -2.91 8.01 14.12
C HIS A 5 -3.18 7.39 12.75
N CYS A 6 -2.65 8.01 11.71
CA CYS A 6 -2.71 7.54 10.32
C CYS A 6 -1.34 7.67 9.65
N SER A 7 -1.13 6.92 8.58
CA SER A 7 0.09 6.96 7.76
C SER A 7 -0.21 6.65 6.30
N ASP A 8 0.75 6.87 5.43
CA ASP A 8 0.77 6.41 4.03
C ASP A 8 -0.51 6.75 3.25
N ILE A 9 -0.97 7.98 3.36
CA ILE A 9 -2.19 8.47 2.68
C ILE A 9 -1.89 8.71 1.19
N HIS A 10 -0.73 9.28 0.88
CA HIS A 10 -0.21 9.56 -0.46
C HIS A 10 -1.22 10.23 -1.41
N LEU A 11 -1.84 11.34 -0.95
CA LEU A 11 -2.76 12.11 -1.80
C LEU A 11 -2.09 12.51 -3.12
N ASP A 12 -2.82 12.35 -4.22
CA ASP A 12 -2.39 12.54 -5.62
C ASP A 12 -1.34 11.55 -6.14
N ILE A 13 -1.09 10.42 -5.44
CA ILE A 13 -0.25 9.36 -5.99
C ILE A 13 -0.73 8.94 -7.39
N PRO A 14 0.16 8.80 -8.39
CA PRO A 14 -0.19 8.17 -9.65
C PRO A 14 -0.37 6.66 -9.43
N PHE A 15 -1.51 6.10 -9.86
CA PHE A 15 -1.78 4.66 -9.74
C PHE A 15 -1.13 3.84 -10.88
N GLY A 16 -0.12 4.41 -11.54
CA GLY A 16 0.69 3.75 -12.55
C GLY A 16 -0.07 3.27 -13.79
N ASP A 17 0.60 2.47 -14.61
CA ASP A 17 0.08 1.95 -15.88
C ASP A 17 -0.85 0.74 -15.73
N ILE A 18 -1.01 0.24 -14.49
CA ILE A 18 -1.84 -0.94 -14.19
C ILE A 18 -3.33 -0.60 -14.25
N LEU A 19 -3.68 0.67 -13.97
CA LEU A 19 -5.06 1.15 -14.02
C LEU A 19 -5.30 2.02 -15.24
N THR A 20 -6.48 1.89 -15.85
CA THR A 20 -6.92 2.86 -16.86
C THR A 20 -7.01 4.27 -16.26
N GLN A 21 -6.91 5.30 -17.08
CA GLN A 21 -7.00 6.70 -16.64
C GLN A 21 -8.27 6.97 -15.80
N GLU A 22 -9.41 6.39 -16.19
CA GLU A 22 -10.68 6.52 -15.46
C GLU A 22 -10.61 5.86 -14.07
N LYS A 23 -10.05 4.65 -13.97
CA LYS A 23 -9.88 3.95 -12.70
C LYS A 23 -8.86 4.65 -11.79
N SER A 24 -7.77 5.18 -12.35
CA SER A 24 -6.80 6.00 -11.62
C SER A 24 -7.45 7.26 -11.04
N ALA A 25 -8.27 7.98 -11.83
CA ALA A 25 -9.01 9.14 -11.34
C ALA A 25 -9.99 8.75 -10.22
N THR A 26 -10.67 7.60 -10.36
CA THR A 26 -11.56 7.06 -9.34
C THR A 26 -10.78 6.76 -8.04
N ARG A 27 -9.62 6.12 -8.11
CA ARG A 27 -8.78 5.82 -6.93
C ARG A 27 -8.29 7.09 -6.23
N LYS A 28 -7.85 8.11 -6.99
CA LYS A 28 -7.47 9.42 -6.42
C LYS A 28 -8.63 10.05 -5.66
N GLN A 29 -9.83 10.00 -6.21
CA GLN A 29 -11.02 10.54 -5.52
C GLN A 29 -11.38 9.71 -4.27
N GLU A 30 -11.17 8.41 -4.28
CA GLU A 30 -11.40 7.55 -3.11
C GLU A 30 -10.41 7.86 -1.98
N LEU A 31 -9.13 8.13 -2.27
CA LEU A 31 -8.15 8.60 -1.29
C LEU A 31 -8.56 9.95 -0.67
N ILE A 32 -8.97 10.91 -1.49
CA ILE A 32 -9.46 12.21 -1.02
C ILE A 32 -10.67 12.02 -0.10
N THR A 33 -11.58 11.12 -0.49
CA THR A 33 -12.79 10.82 0.29
C THR A 33 -12.43 10.15 1.63
N ALA A 34 -11.50 9.18 1.63
CA ALA A 34 -11.06 8.51 2.85
C ALA A 34 -10.40 9.51 3.82
N PHE A 35 -9.56 10.43 3.32
CA PHE A 35 -8.99 11.51 4.13
C PHE A 35 -10.07 12.43 4.70
N SER A 36 -11.01 12.89 3.87
CA SER A 36 -12.10 13.77 4.30
C SER A 36 -12.97 13.11 5.37
N ASN A 37 -13.36 11.84 5.17
CA ASN A 37 -14.16 11.08 6.13
C ASN A 37 -13.42 10.90 7.48
N MET A 38 -12.09 10.69 7.44
CA MET A 38 -11.28 10.62 8.67
C MET A 38 -11.29 11.95 9.41
N VAL A 39 -11.21 13.08 8.73
CA VAL A 39 -11.26 14.41 9.35
C VAL A 39 -12.66 14.71 9.90
N GLU A 40 -13.72 14.35 9.18
CA GLU A 40 -15.09 14.46 9.64
C GLU A 40 -15.35 13.60 10.89
N PHE A 41 -14.84 12.37 10.89
CA PHE A 41 -14.86 11.50 12.06
C PHE A 41 -14.12 12.14 13.24
N ALA A 42 -12.94 12.71 13.01
CA ALA A 42 -12.17 13.39 14.05
C ALA A 42 -12.94 14.56 14.68
N ALA A 43 -13.65 15.35 13.86
CA ALA A 43 -14.47 16.45 14.34
C ALA A 43 -15.69 15.96 15.13
N ALA A 44 -16.38 14.93 14.65
CA ALA A 44 -17.56 14.36 15.31
C ALA A 44 -17.24 13.71 16.67
N GLU A 45 -16.06 13.10 16.77
CA GLU A 45 -15.59 12.40 17.99
C GLU A 45 -14.74 13.29 18.91
N GLU A 46 -14.68 14.61 18.66
CA GLU A 46 -13.94 15.60 19.46
C GLU A 46 -12.46 15.23 19.65
N VAL A 47 -11.83 14.74 18.56
CA VAL A 47 -10.42 14.37 18.54
C VAL A 47 -9.55 15.62 18.72
N ARG A 48 -8.53 15.54 19.58
CA ARG A 48 -7.63 16.66 19.86
C ARG A 48 -6.44 16.77 18.91
N ALA A 49 -5.98 15.66 18.36
CA ALA A 49 -4.94 15.68 17.34
C ALA A 49 -5.06 14.50 16.36
N ILE A 50 -4.68 14.75 15.11
CA ILE A 50 -4.45 13.75 14.08
C ILE A 50 -2.93 13.67 13.86
N LEU A 51 -2.35 12.52 14.20
CA LEU A 51 -0.93 12.22 14.05
C LEU A 51 -0.72 11.54 12.70
N ILE A 52 0.03 12.18 11.81
CA ILE A 52 0.29 11.71 10.45
C ILE A 52 1.75 11.29 10.38
N THR A 53 1.97 9.98 10.26
CA THR A 53 3.33 9.40 10.30
C THR A 53 3.82 9.08 8.90
N GLY A 54 4.16 10.12 8.14
CA GLY A 54 4.65 10.06 6.77
C GLY A 54 3.60 9.85 5.70
N GLY A 55 3.94 10.25 4.48
CA GLY A 55 3.15 10.00 3.29
C GLY A 55 1.77 10.67 3.29
N LEU A 56 1.63 11.91 3.76
CA LEU A 56 0.38 12.66 3.59
C LEU A 56 0.11 12.94 2.12
N ILE A 57 1.15 13.34 1.40
CA ILE A 57 1.08 13.70 -0.02
C ILE A 57 2.09 12.92 -0.85
N ASP A 58 1.78 12.72 -2.12
CA ASP A 58 2.80 12.44 -3.12
C ASP A 58 3.42 13.76 -3.57
N ALA A 59 4.58 14.11 -3.01
CA ALA A 59 5.16 15.44 -3.14
C ALA A 59 5.58 15.81 -4.58
N GLU A 60 5.77 14.81 -5.45
CA GLU A 60 6.12 15.02 -6.86
C GLU A 60 4.89 15.31 -7.72
N HIS A 61 3.71 14.82 -7.32
CA HIS A 61 2.49 14.87 -8.14
C HIS A 61 1.36 15.69 -7.49
N ILE A 62 1.58 16.24 -6.28
CA ILE A 62 0.55 16.97 -5.55
C ILE A 62 0.00 18.16 -6.33
N SER A 63 -1.30 18.21 -6.51
CA SER A 63 -1.99 19.32 -7.16
C SER A 63 -2.31 20.45 -6.18
N ARG A 64 -2.38 21.70 -6.70
CA ARG A 64 -2.87 22.84 -5.92
C ARG A 64 -4.27 22.60 -5.35
N HIS A 65 -5.13 21.95 -6.12
CA HIS A 65 -6.49 21.65 -5.68
C HIS A 65 -6.53 20.75 -4.43
N THR A 66 -5.73 19.69 -4.43
CA THR A 66 -5.64 18.76 -3.29
C THR A 66 -5.03 19.45 -2.06
N LEU A 67 -4.01 20.27 -2.24
CA LEU A 67 -3.47 21.08 -1.13
C LEU A 67 -4.47 22.05 -0.54
N ASP A 68 -5.19 22.78 -1.39
CA ASP A 68 -6.22 23.70 -0.94
C ASP A 68 -7.35 22.97 -0.19
N MET A 69 -7.62 21.72 -0.58
CA MET A 69 -8.57 20.85 0.14
C MET A 69 -8.02 20.47 1.53
N ILE A 70 -6.76 20.03 1.62
CA ILE A 70 -6.10 19.71 2.89
C ILE A 70 -6.13 20.92 3.82
N TYR A 71 -5.69 22.10 3.35
CA TYR A 71 -5.62 23.29 4.17
C TYR A 71 -7.00 23.80 4.59
N ARG A 72 -8.02 23.64 3.74
CA ARG A 72 -9.41 23.94 4.14
C ARG A 72 -9.88 22.99 5.25
N ALA A 73 -9.64 21.69 5.10
CA ALA A 73 -9.99 20.70 6.13
C ALA A 73 -9.33 21.05 7.48
N VAL A 74 -8.04 21.41 7.47
CA VAL A 74 -7.30 21.82 8.67
C VAL A 74 -7.89 23.11 9.28
N ARG A 75 -8.07 24.17 8.48
CA ARG A 75 -8.59 25.47 8.96
C ARG A 75 -10.03 25.38 9.48
N SER A 76 -10.84 24.49 8.92
CA SER A 76 -12.24 24.29 9.36
C SER A 76 -12.35 23.54 10.69
N ASN A 77 -11.26 22.99 11.19
CA ASN A 77 -11.19 22.24 12.44
C ASN A 77 -10.09 22.83 13.37
N PRO A 78 -10.22 24.08 13.83
CA PRO A 78 -9.16 24.78 14.57
C PRO A 78 -8.81 24.13 15.92
N ASP A 79 -9.74 23.37 16.51
CA ASP A 79 -9.54 22.67 17.79
C ASP A 79 -8.77 21.33 17.63
N ILE A 80 -8.52 20.89 16.40
CA ILE A 80 -7.76 19.67 16.07
C ILE A 80 -6.35 20.06 15.62
N ILE A 81 -5.33 19.53 16.27
CA ILE A 81 -3.94 19.67 15.83
C ILE A 81 -3.65 18.61 14.77
N PHE A 82 -3.24 19.02 13.58
CA PHE A 82 -2.73 18.12 12.55
C PHE A 82 -1.21 18.08 12.66
N ALA A 83 -0.68 16.98 13.16
CA ALA A 83 0.74 16.83 13.45
C ALA A 83 1.39 15.87 12.45
N LEU A 84 2.17 16.40 11.52
CA LEU A 84 2.84 15.64 10.47
C LEU A 84 4.30 15.37 10.85
N LEU A 85 4.70 14.11 10.83
CA LEU A 85 6.10 13.68 10.72
C LEU A 85 6.34 13.29 9.26
N PRO A 86 7.03 14.09 8.43
CA PRO A 86 7.24 13.79 7.01
C PRO A 86 7.89 12.43 6.78
N GLY A 87 7.44 11.68 5.77
CA GLY A 87 7.93 10.34 5.47
C GLY A 87 9.10 10.32 4.48
N SER A 88 9.38 11.43 3.81
CA SER A 88 10.44 11.54 2.80
C SER A 88 11.12 12.90 2.82
N SER A 89 12.30 12.98 2.19
CA SER A 89 13.00 14.24 1.97
C SER A 89 12.21 15.19 1.05
N TYR A 90 11.47 14.65 0.09
CA TYR A 90 10.61 15.43 -0.80
C TYR A 90 9.45 16.06 -0.05
N GLU A 91 8.74 15.29 0.78
CA GLU A 91 7.65 15.80 1.63
C GLU A 91 8.17 16.84 2.63
N THR A 92 9.33 16.58 3.25
CA THR A 92 10.01 17.54 4.15
C THR A 92 10.32 18.84 3.41
N ALA A 93 10.93 18.78 2.23
CA ALA A 93 11.29 19.95 1.44
C ALA A 93 10.06 20.74 1.00
N TYR A 94 8.99 20.02 0.61
CA TYR A 94 7.73 20.62 0.20
C TYR A 94 7.13 21.49 1.32
N PHE A 95 6.92 20.94 2.49
CA PHE A 95 6.28 21.65 3.61
C PHE A 95 7.21 22.69 4.24
N SER A 96 8.53 22.50 4.22
CA SER A 96 9.49 23.51 4.69
C SER A 96 9.49 24.78 3.83
N GLY A 97 9.12 24.68 2.55
CA GLY A 97 8.98 25.81 1.63
C GLY A 97 7.62 26.52 1.70
N GLU A 98 6.62 25.94 2.36
CA GLU A 98 5.26 26.46 2.39
C GLU A 98 5.12 27.57 3.45
N LYS A 99 4.71 28.77 3.00
CA LYS A 99 4.59 29.96 3.88
C LYS A 99 3.20 30.16 4.52
N ASN A 100 2.19 29.46 4.00
CA ASN A 100 0.79 29.68 4.39
C ASN A 100 0.19 28.47 5.10
N LEU A 101 0.98 27.74 5.87
CA LEU A 101 0.48 26.65 6.69
C LEU A 101 -0.58 27.15 7.69
N PRO A 102 -1.68 26.41 7.88
CA PRO A 102 -2.63 26.69 8.97
C PRO A 102 -1.94 26.61 10.34
N GLU A 103 -2.36 27.44 11.30
CA GLU A 103 -1.74 27.49 12.64
C GLU A 103 -1.81 26.17 13.41
N ASN A 104 -2.89 25.40 13.18
CA ASN A 104 -3.09 24.08 13.77
C ASN A 104 -2.47 22.93 12.95
N PHE A 105 -1.68 23.23 11.89
CA PHE A 105 -0.90 22.25 11.15
C PHE A 105 0.57 22.33 11.61
N ARG A 106 0.98 21.33 12.36
CA ARG A 106 2.31 21.25 12.97
C ARG A 106 3.17 20.20 12.25
N ILE A 107 4.42 20.55 11.96
CA ILE A 107 5.36 19.66 11.27
C ILE A 107 6.51 19.35 12.23
N PHE A 108 6.71 18.07 12.52
CA PHE A 108 7.87 17.64 13.29
C PHE A 108 9.15 17.79 12.48
N SER A 109 10.18 18.25 13.14
CA SER A 109 11.51 18.45 12.58
C SER A 109 12.60 18.13 13.61
N GLU A 110 13.86 18.21 13.21
CA GLU A 110 14.99 18.08 14.15
C GLU A 110 14.96 19.14 15.29
N LEU A 111 14.35 20.30 15.04
CA LEU A 111 14.25 21.41 15.99
C LEU A 111 12.95 21.42 16.79
N ASP A 112 11.85 20.95 16.18
CA ASP A 112 10.50 20.92 16.81
C ASP A 112 10.03 19.47 16.86
N LYS A 113 10.36 18.76 17.95
CA LYS A 113 10.13 17.32 18.13
C LYS A 113 8.96 17.00 19.03
N LYS A 114 8.36 18.00 19.69
CA LYS A 114 7.39 17.78 20.77
C LYS A 114 6.15 18.67 20.62
N ILE A 115 5.00 18.07 20.85
CA ILE A 115 3.72 18.74 21.05
C ILE A 115 3.17 18.24 22.39
N SER A 116 2.70 19.14 23.26
CA SER A 116 2.05 18.79 24.52
C SER A 116 0.59 19.19 24.50
N ILE A 117 -0.30 18.29 24.90
CA ILE A 117 -1.74 18.51 25.03
C ILE A 117 -2.16 17.95 26.39
N ASP A 118 -2.49 18.82 27.33
CA ASP A 118 -2.83 18.47 28.72
C ASP A 118 -1.72 17.58 29.35
N ASP A 119 -2.02 16.34 29.72
CA ASP A 119 -1.11 15.34 30.31
C ASP A 119 -0.50 14.38 29.25
N VAL A 120 -0.58 14.72 27.98
CA VAL A 120 -0.06 13.92 26.88
C VAL A 120 1.06 14.65 26.15
N ASP A 121 2.23 14.02 26.09
CA ASP A 121 3.38 14.45 25.31
C ASP A 121 3.52 13.61 24.03
N ILE A 122 3.58 14.29 22.89
CA ILE A 122 3.66 13.68 21.56
C ILE A 122 5.01 14.04 20.95
N TYR A 123 5.80 13.04 20.57
CA TYR A 123 7.12 13.21 19.98
C TYR A 123 7.16 12.66 18.56
N GLY A 124 7.74 13.42 17.63
CA GLY A 124 8.02 12.98 16.27
C GLY A 124 9.51 12.76 16.06
N VAL A 125 9.94 11.54 15.71
CA VAL A 125 11.35 11.21 15.52
C VAL A 125 11.55 10.24 14.35
N TYR A 126 12.69 10.38 13.68
CA TYR A 126 13.08 9.45 12.60
C TYR A 126 13.97 8.29 13.10
N ASP A 127 14.54 8.44 14.29
CA ASP A 127 15.46 7.48 14.89
C ASP A 127 15.28 7.48 16.40
N ALA A 128 15.31 6.31 17.01
CA ALA A 128 15.17 6.13 18.44
C ALA A 128 16.27 6.87 19.23
N SER A 129 17.49 7.04 18.67
CA SER A 129 18.57 7.80 19.29
C SER A 129 18.26 9.29 19.45
N LYS A 130 17.32 9.81 18.66
CA LYS A 130 16.88 11.21 18.69
C LYS A 130 15.73 11.47 19.67
N LEU A 131 15.15 10.41 20.25
CA LEU A 131 14.12 10.53 21.27
C LEU A 131 14.74 11.01 22.58
N PRO A 132 14.27 12.14 23.18
CA PRO A 132 14.77 12.62 24.44
C PRO A 132 14.38 11.70 25.61
N LEU A 133 14.87 12.03 26.80
CA LEU A 133 14.36 11.41 28.04
C LEU A 133 12.88 11.83 28.21
N LEU A 134 12.01 10.83 28.37
CA LEU A 134 10.58 11.06 28.53
C LEU A 134 10.23 11.32 29.99
N ASP A 135 9.21 12.17 30.22
CA ASP A 135 8.67 12.39 31.57
C ASP A 135 7.70 11.25 31.91
N GLU A 136 8.02 10.43 32.89
CA GLU A 136 7.19 9.30 33.33
C GLU A 136 5.84 9.73 33.93
N LYS A 137 5.65 11.02 34.24
CA LYS A 137 4.37 11.55 34.74
C LYS A 137 3.39 11.86 33.62
N GLN A 138 3.86 11.88 32.39
CA GLN A 138 3.09 12.15 31.20
C GLN A 138 2.72 10.86 30.46
N THR A 139 1.63 10.88 29.73
CA THR A 139 1.33 9.86 28.72
C THR A 139 2.19 10.15 27.49
N ASN A 140 3.21 9.33 27.24
CA ASN A 140 4.16 9.57 26.15
C ASN A 140 3.76 8.84 24.88
N ILE A 141 3.44 9.61 23.86
CA ILE A 141 3.18 9.13 22.49
C ILE A 141 4.38 9.47 21.62
N VAL A 142 4.90 8.48 20.91
CA VAL A 142 5.99 8.68 19.96
C VAL A 142 5.49 8.28 18.58
N ILE A 143 5.65 9.14 17.59
CA ILE A 143 5.47 8.77 16.19
C ILE A 143 6.83 8.69 15.50
N ALA A 144 7.05 7.62 14.73
CA ALA A 144 8.31 7.35 14.08
C ALA A 144 8.11 6.87 12.64
N SER A 145 8.90 7.41 11.73
CA SER A 145 8.85 7.07 10.30
C SER A 145 10.02 6.17 9.92
N GLY A 146 9.74 5.11 9.12
CA GLY A 146 10.79 4.23 8.58
C GLY A 146 11.46 3.31 9.61
N VAL A 147 10.76 2.91 10.64
CA VAL A 147 11.30 2.08 11.72
C VAL A 147 11.36 0.62 11.28
N SER A 148 12.56 0.12 11.01
CA SER A 148 12.79 -1.30 10.71
C SER A 148 12.91 -2.18 11.96
N GLN A 149 13.17 -1.59 13.13
CA GLN A 149 13.38 -2.32 14.38
C GLN A 149 12.80 -1.58 15.59
N LEU A 150 11.97 -2.25 16.37
CA LEU A 150 11.36 -1.70 17.60
C LEU A 150 12.36 -1.55 18.76
N ARG A 151 13.45 -2.32 18.73
CA ARG A 151 14.39 -2.47 19.85
C ARG A 151 14.92 -1.15 20.42
N GLY A 152 15.08 -0.12 19.60
CA GLY A 152 15.56 1.19 20.06
C GLY A 152 14.53 2.00 20.85
N PHE A 153 13.24 1.64 20.79
CA PHE A 153 12.13 2.28 21.49
C PHE A 153 11.65 1.52 22.72
N GLU A 154 12.11 0.28 22.89
CA GLU A 154 11.74 -0.56 24.03
C GLU A 154 12.28 0.00 25.36
N GLU A 155 11.56 -0.25 26.46
CA GLU A 155 11.96 0.11 27.84
C GLU A 155 12.21 1.62 28.04
N ARG A 156 11.56 2.50 27.25
CA ARG A 156 11.76 3.96 27.29
C ARG A 156 10.61 4.75 27.88
N GLY A 157 9.59 4.11 28.45
CA GLY A 157 8.42 4.79 29.01
C GLY A 157 7.44 5.33 27.95
N ILE A 158 7.42 4.69 26.76
CA ILE A 158 6.52 5.00 25.68
C ILE A 158 5.19 4.31 25.92
N SER A 159 4.09 5.08 25.99
CA SER A 159 2.73 4.53 26.12
C SER A 159 2.20 4.04 24.77
N TYR A 160 2.53 4.75 23.68
CA TYR A 160 2.16 4.40 22.31
C TYR A 160 3.25 4.80 21.32
N LEU A 161 3.67 3.85 20.48
CA LEU A 161 4.55 4.07 19.35
C LEU A 161 3.78 3.93 18.06
N GLY A 162 3.54 5.06 17.38
CA GLY A 162 2.96 5.10 16.04
C GLY A 162 4.05 4.97 14.98
N ILE A 163 3.92 3.97 14.08
CA ILE A 163 4.90 3.67 13.05
C ILE A 163 4.30 4.03 11.69
N GLY A 164 5.02 4.81 10.89
CA GLY A 164 4.71 5.09 9.49
C GLY A 164 5.59 4.33 8.51
N LEU A 165 5.32 4.52 7.21
CA LEU A 165 5.96 3.82 6.08
C LEU A 165 5.78 2.29 6.14
N GLU A 166 4.69 1.84 6.75
CA GLU A 166 4.28 0.44 6.80
C GLU A 166 2.84 0.39 6.27
N ARG A 167 2.66 -0.06 5.05
CA ARG A 167 1.37 0.00 4.33
C ARG A 167 0.35 -1.03 4.80
N THR A 168 0.75 -1.94 5.68
CA THR A 168 -0.10 -2.98 6.25
C THR A 168 -0.30 -2.74 7.74
N TYR A 169 -1.53 -2.94 8.22
CA TYR A 169 -1.84 -2.84 9.64
C TYR A 169 -1.06 -3.86 10.46
N LYS A 170 -0.26 -3.35 11.42
CA LYS A 170 0.48 -4.16 12.40
C LYS A 170 0.35 -3.54 13.78
N HIS A 171 0.31 -4.36 14.81
CA HIS A 171 0.28 -3.90 16.19
C HIS A 171 0.87 -4.93 17.14
N GLY A 172 1.19 -4.51 18.35
CA GLY A 172 1.66 -5.38 19.42
C GLY A 172 2.08 -4.60 20.64
N ASP A 173 2.59 -5.31 21.64
CA ASP A 173 3.08 -4.73 22.86
C ASP A 173 4.56 -4.36 22.74
N LEU A 174 4.94 -3.23 23.34
CA LEU A 174 6.33 -2.85 23.50
C LEU A 174 6.92 -3.50 24.75
N LYS A 175 8.14 -3.99 24.65
CA LYS A 175 8.89 -4.46 25.82
C LYS A 175 9.13 -3.28 26.77
N GLY A 176 8.78 -3.46 28.04
CA GLY A 176 8.79 -2.40 29.04
C GLY A 176 7.45 -1.66 29.19
N GLY A 177 6.41 -2.10 28.48
CA GLY A 177 5.05 -1.55 28.54
C GLY A 177 4.72 -0.63 27.37
N GLY A 178 3.43 -0.39 27.14
CA GLY A 178 2.89 0.37 26.01
C GLY A 178 2.64 -0.47 24.76
N TYR A 179 2.16 0.20 23.72
CA TYR A 179 1.75 -0.44 22.45
C TYR A 179 2.52 0.15 21.28
N TYR A 180 2.74 -0.64 20.23
CA TYR A 180 3.07 -0.12 18.93
C TYR A 180 1.97 -0.41 17.91
N CYS A 181 1.74 0.53 17.00
CA CYS A 181 0.83 0.35 15.87
C CYS A 181 1.41 0.98 14.61
N ALA A 182 1.30 0.24 13.51
CA ALA A 182 1.37 0.77 12.16
C ALA A 182 -0.05 0.70 11.57
N PRO A 183 -0.73 1.81 11.28
CA PRO A 183 -2.11 1.80 10.82
C PRO A 183 -2.25 1.23 9.40
N GLY A 184 -1.19 1.28 8.61
CA GLY A 184 -1.24 1.09 7.18
C GLY A 184 -1.79 2.33 6.46
N SER A 185 -2.05 2.21 5.18
CA SER A 185 -2.64 3.25 4.35
C SER A 185 -4.16 3.39 4.59
N LEU A 186 -4.73 4.57 4.33
CA LEU A 186 -6.19 4.79 4.41
C LEU A 186 -6.97 4.03 3.34
N GLU A 187 -6.36 3.86 2.17
CA GLU A 187 -6.82 3.07 1.03
C GLU A 187 -5.63 2.26 0.48
N ALA A 188 -5.87 1.13 -0.13
CA ALA A 188 -4.80 0.37 -0.78
C ALA A 188 -4.19 1.17 -1.93
N LEU A 189 -2.88 1.31 -1.95
CA LEU A 189 -2.15 2.05 -2.98
C LEU A 189 -1.66 1.13 -4.10
N THR A 190 -1.44 -0.14 -3.78
CA THR A 190 -1.01 -1.17 -4.74
C THR A 190 -1.89 -2.43 -4.61
N PHE A 191 -1.71 -3.39 -5.50
CA PHE A 191 -2.46 -4.65 -5.45
C PHE A 191 -2.01 -5.58 -4.33
N GLU A 192 -0.74 -5.49 -3.90
CA GLU A 192 -0.15 -6.35 -2.87
C GLU A 192 -0.54 -5.90 -1.44
N GLU A 193 -1.19 -4.75 -1.32
CA GLU A 193 -1.61 -4.22 -0.02
C GLU A 193 -2.92 -4.84 0.48
N GLY A 194 -2.92 -6.14 0.73
CA GLY A 194 -4.06 -6.86 1.27
C GLY A 194 -4.54 -6.36 2.65
N GLY A 195 -5.67 -6.88 3.09
CA GLY A 195 -6.24 -6.60 4.40
C GLY A 195 -7.06 -5.31 4.51
N ASN A 196 -7.47 -5.00 5.74
CA ASN A 196 -8.22 -3.79 6.01
C ASN A 196 -7.32 -2.55 5.96
N LYS A 197 -7.85 -1.46 5.43
CA LYS A 197 -7.23 -0.14 5.35
C LYS A 197 -7.96 0.84 6.26
N GLY A 198 -7.21 1.73 6.94
CA GLY A 198 -7.81 2.61 7.92
C GLY A 198 -6.82 3.40 8.76
N PHE A 199 -7.26 3.80 9.93
CA PHE A 199 -6.48 4.57 10.89
C PHE A 199 -6.71 4.04 12.32
N ILE A 200 -5.89 4.48 13.27
CA ILE A 200 -6.05 4.12 14.68
C ILE A 200 -6.69 5.28 15.42
N GLU A 201 -7.80 5.06 16.10
CA GLU A 201 -8.32 5.92 17.14
C GLU A 201 -7.69 5.53 18.48
N ILE A 202 -7.12 6.50 19.19
CA ILE A 202 -6.43 6.31 20.45
C ILE A 202 -7.25 6.97 21.56
N TYR A 203 -7.81 6.16 22.44
CA TYR A 203 -8.47 6.63 23.66
C TYR A 203 -7.46 6.75 24.78
N ILE A 204 -7.46 7.89 25.47
CA ILE A 204 -6.63 8.13 26.64
C ILE A 204 -7.52 8.54 27.80
N SER A 205 -7.50 7.75 28.87
CA SER A 205 -8.26 8.02 30.10
C SER A 205 -7.46 7.60 31.33
N LYS A 206 -7.21 8.53 32.24
CA LYS A 206 -6.47 8.29 33.50
C LYS A 206 -5.11 7.59 33.27
N GLY A 207 -4.37 8.02 32.25
CA GLY A 207 -3.08 7.44 31.90
C GLY A 207 -3.13 6.06 31.20
N GLN A 208 -4.34 5.50 31.04
CA GLN A 208 -4.54 4.28 30.25
C GLN A 208 -4.84 4.61 28.79
N LEU A 209 -4.24 3.88 27.89
CA LEU A 209 -4.34 4.08 26.44
C LEU A 209 -4.97 2.84 25.80
N SER A 210 -5.94 3.04 24.90
CA SER A 210 -6.64 1.99 24.17
C SER A 210 -6.69 2.34 22.69
N PRO A 211 -5.83 1.72 21.84
CA PRO A 211 -5.88 1.92 20.41
C PRO A 211 -6.96 1.04 19.78
N VAL A 212 -7.74 1.61 18.86
CA VAL A 212 -8.80 0.93 18.11
C VAL A 212 -8.62 1.18 16.64
N PHE A 213 -8.61 0.13 15.83
CA PHE A 213 -8.54 0.26 14.37
C PHE A 213 -9.90 0.66 13.81
N VAL A 214 -9.94 1.76 13.08
CA VAL A 214 -11.13 2.26 12.37
C VAL A 214 -10.93 2.06 10.87
N ARG A 215 -11.82 1.28 10.25
CA ARG A 215 -11.74 1.00 8.82
C ARG A 215 -12.20 2.21 8.00
N SER A 216 -11.38 2.64 7.03
CA SER A 216 -11.72 3.69 6.06
C SER A 216 -11.74 3.19 4.63
N GLY A 217 -10.97 2.15 4.31
CA GLY A 217 -10.78 1.66 2.95
C GLY A 217 -12.07 1.18 2.30
N LYS A 218 -12.34 1.68 1.10
CA LYS A 218 -13.50 1.31 0.29
C LYS A 218 -13.30 -0.01 -0.44
N ARG A 219 -12.05 -0.27 -0.90
CA ARG A 219 -11.71 -1.47 -1.66
C ARG A 219 -10.80 -2.37 -0.86
N LEU A 220 -11.03 -3.68 -1.00
CA LEU A 220 -10.11 -4.70 -0.51
C LEU A 220 -9.24 -5.17 -1.68
N CYS A 221 -7.97 -5.43 -1.40
CA CYS A 221 -7.05 -6.09 -2.31
C CYS A 221 -6.96 -7.57 -1.93
N TYR A 222 -6.97 -8.41 -2.95
CA TYR A 222 -6.83 -9.85 -2.81
C TYR A 222 -5.69 -10.32 -3.71
N GLU A 223 -4.82 -11.12 -3.15
CA GLU A 223 -3.75 -11.82 -3.86
C GLU A 223 -4.08 -13.31 -3.88
N ILE A 224 -3.88 -13.94 -5.03
CA ILE A 224 -4.13 -15.36 -5.21
C ILE A 224 -3.09 -15.98 -6.14
N ASP A 225 -2.50 -17.08 -5.69
CA ASP A 225 -1.69 -17.95 -6.55
C ASP A 225 -2.59 -18.93 -7.28
N VAL A 226 -2.43 -19.00 -8.60
CA VAL A 226 -3.21 -19.89 -9.47
C VAL A 226 -2.25 -20.81 -10.21
N ASP A 227 -2.28 -22.10 -9.84
CA ASP A 227 -1.50 -23.12 -10.52
C ASP A 227 -2.09 -23.39 -11.91
N ILE A 228 -1.29 -23.13 -12.94
CA ILE A 228 -1.65 -23.35 -14.34
C ILE A 228 -1.09 -24.64 -14.93
N THR A 229 -0.52 -25.52 -14.08
CA THR A 229 0.04 -26.80 -14.54
C THR A 229 -1.05 -27.64 -15.20
N GLY A 230 -0.88 -27.92 -16.48
CA GLY A 230 -1.85 -28.68 -17.28
C GLY A 230 -3.08 -27.89 -17.75
N ALA A 231 -3.16 -26.59 -17.48
CA ALA A 231 -4.23 -25.75 -18.02
C ALA A 231 -4.14 -25.63 -19.53
N MET A 232 -5.28 -25.79 -20.20
CA MET A 232 -5.36 -25.84 -21.67
C MET A 232 -5.93 -24.54 -22.27
N SER A 233 -6.46 -23.64 -21.45
CA SER A 233 -7.06 -22.39 -21.94
C SER A 233 -7.08 -21.30 -20.88
N VAL A 234 -7.19 -20.04 -21.34
CA VAL A 234 -7.38 -18.86 -20.46
C VAL A 234 -8.72 -18.94 -19.69
N ASP A 235 -9.74 -19.50 -20.29
CA ASP A 235 -11.06 -19.65 -19.64
C ASP A 235 -10.99 -20.59 -18.44
N GLU A 236 -10.24 -21.71 -18.57
CA GLU A 236 -10.02 -22.64 -17.46
C GLU A 236 -9.27 -21.97 -16.30
N VAL A 237 -8.21 -21.20 -16.61
CA VAL A 237 -7.46 -20.45 -15.59
C VAL A 237 -8.36 -19.38 -14.95
N ALA A 238 -9.19 -18.71 -15.74
CA ALA A 238 -10.14 -17.73 -15.22
C ALA A 238 -11.17 -18.40 -14.26
N ASP A 239 -11.66 -19.59 -14.59
CA ASP A 239 -12.59 -20.32 -13.72
C ASP A 239 -11.91 -20.79 -12.43
N ASN A 240 -10.68 -21.28 -12.49
CA ASN A 240 -9.88 -21.62 -11.31
C ASN A 240 -9.64 -20.39 -10.43
N THR A 241 -9.33 -19.25 -11.04
CA THR A 241 -9.16 -17.96 -10.33
C THR A 241 -10.45 -17.54 -9.63
N ARG A 242 -11.60 -17.58 -10.33
CA ARG A 242 -12.93 -17.29 -9.75
C ARG A 242 -13.23 -18.21 -8.56
N HIS A 243 -12.97 -19.50 -8.73
CA HIS A 243 -13.18 -20.46 -7.66
C HIS A 243 -12.33 -20.12 -6.43
N GLY A 244 -11.03 -19.92 -6.60
CA GLY A 244 -10.12 -19.56 -5.50
C GLY A 244 -10.54 -18.26 -4.81
N LEU A 245 -10.90 -17.23 -5.59
CA LEU A 245 -11.38 -15.95 -5.05
C LEU A 245 -12.71 -16.10 -4.31
N SER A 246 -13.62 -16.99 -4.75
CA SER A 246 -14.91 -17.20 -4.08
C SER A 246 -14.77 -17.72 -2.64
N LEU A 247 -13.63 -18.30 -2.31
CA LEU A 247 -13.29 -18.77 -0.95
C LEU A 247 -12.78 -17.63 -0.06
N GLN A 248 -12.45 -16.47 -0.64
CA GLN A 248 -11.95 -15.31 0.09
C GLN A 248 -13.11 -14.52 0.73
N LYS A 249 -12.97 -14.21 2.03
CA LYS A 249 -14.01 -13.50 2.76
C LYS A 249 -14.14 -12.05 2.27
N GLY A 250 -15.34 -11.67 1.87
CA GLY A 250 -15.68 -10.28 1.51
C GLY A 250 -15.38 -9.91 0.07
N ILE A 251 -14.95 -10.86 -0.79
CA ILE A 251 -14.73 -10.61 -2.22
C ILE A 251 -16.03 -10.14 -2.89
N ASN A 252 -15.92 -9.14 -3.74
CA ASN A 252 -17.02 -8.63 -4.55
C ASN A 252 -16.47 -7.84 -5.75
N GLY A 253 -17.33 -7.37 -6.62
CA GLY A 253 -16.94 -6.62 -7.84
C GLY A 253 -16.22 -5.29 -7.60
N ALA A 254 -16.20 -4.76 -6.37
CA ALA A 254 -15.42 -3.58 -6.03
C ALA A 254 -13.96 -3.90 -5.69
N ALA A 255 -13.57 -5.17 -5.62
CA ALA A 255 -12.23 -5.61 -5.24
C ALA A 255 -11.17 -5.24 -6.29
N MET A 256 -9.94 -5.10 -5.82
CA MET A 256 -8.72 -5.14 -6.61
C MET A 256 -8.11 -6.53 -6.44
N VAL A 257 -7.73 -7.19 -7.53
CA VAL A 257 -7.27 -8.58 -7.51
C VAL A 257 -5.89 -8.67 -8.15
N HIS A 258 -4.95 -9.26 -7.44
CA HIS A 258 -3.65 -9.67 -7.97
C HIS A 258 -3.62 -11.19 -8.14
N VAL A 259 -3.37 -11.64 -9.36
CA VAL A 259 -3.30 -13.05 -9.72
C VAL A 259 -1.86 -13.39 -10.04
N ASN A 260 -1.22 -14.19 -9.20
CA ASN A 260 0.06 -14.80 -9.47
C ASN A 260 -0.16 -16.13 -10.18
N LEU A 261 0.25 -16.24 -11.43
CA LEU A 261 0.30 -17.52 -12.10
C LEU A 261 1.54 -18.26 -11.62
N VAL A 262 1.34 -19.50 -11.18
CA VAL A 262 2.42 -20.38 -10.69
C VAL A 262 2.36 -21.74 -11.40
N GLY A 263 3.42 -22.53 -11.25
CA GLY A 263 3.44 -23.88 -11.77
C GLY A 263 4.11 -23.96 -13.14
N ARG A 264 3.68 -24.92 -13.96
CA ARG A 264 4.34 -25.24 -15.22
C ARG A 264 3.41 -25.04 -16.40
N MET A 265 3.81 -24.20 -17.34
CA MET A 265 3.07 -23.93 -18.57
C MET A 265 3.51 -24.90 -19.68
N ASP A 266 2.53 -25.47 -20.37
CA ASP A 266 2.78 -26.19 -21.61
C ASP A 266 2.97 -25.19 -22.75
N LEU A 267 4.05 -25.35 -23.51
CA LEU A 267 4.31 -24.52 -24.67
C LEU A 267 3.24 -24.65 -25.76
N ASP A 268 2.46 -25.74 -25.77
CA ASP A 268 1.33 -25.90 -26.69
C ASP A 268 0.05 -25.17 -26.23
N HIS A 269 -0.01 -24.80 -24.95
CA HIS A 269 -1.15 -24.11 -24.33
C HIS A 269 -0.70 -22.89 -23.53
N ILE A 270 -0.19 -21.88 -24.24
CA ILE A 270 0.25 -20.65 -23.59
C ILE A 270 -0.94 -19.88 -23.07
N ILE A 271 -0.88 -19.57 -21.80
CA ILE A 271 -1.86 -18.71 -21.15
C ILE A 271 -1.46 -17.25 -21.40
N ASP A 272 -2.31 -16.54 -22.11
CA ASP A 272 -2.18 -15.09 -22.34
C ASP A 272 -2.63 -14.35 -21.10
N ASP A 273 -1.68 -13.79 -20.33
CA ASP A 273 -1.89 -13.04 -19.10
C ASP A 273 -2.73 -11.78 -19.32
N LYS A 274 -2.53 -11.07 -20.43
CA LYS A 274 -3.33 -9.87 -20.80
C LYS A 274 -4.78 -10.25 -21.11
N LEU A 275 -5.01 -11.37 -21.79
CA LEU A 275 -6.36 -11.87 -22.05
C LEU A 275 -7.04 -12.32 -20.77
N LEU A 276 -6.33 -13.00 -19.87
CA LEU A 276 -6.82 -13.37 -18.55
C LEU A 276 -7.18 -12.14 -17.73
N GLN A 277 -6.28 -11.16 -17.66
CA GLN A 277 -6.52 -9.89 -16.99
C GLN A 277 -7.77 -9.18 -17.54
N LYS A 278 -7.90 -9.10 -18.86
CA LYS A 278 -9.08 -8.51 -19.54
C LYS A 278 -10.36 -9.25 -19.22
N THR A 279 -10.31 -10.58 -19.15
CA THR A 279 -11.45 -11.44 -18.84
C THR A 279 -11.95 -11.18 -17.43
N LEU A 280 -11.05 -11.23 -16.44
CA LEU A 280 -11.38 -11.01 -15.04
C LEU A 280 -11.71 -9.54 -14.71
N SER A 281 -11.17 -8.58 -15.46
CA SER A 281 -11.47 -7.14 -15.30
C SER A 281 -12.92 -6.74 -15.62
N ARG A 282 -13.73 -7.66 -16.12
CA ARG A 282 -15.17 -7.46 -16.29
C ARG A 282 -15.96 -7.66 -15.00
N GLU A 283 -15.37 -8.37 -14.04
CA GLU A 283 -16.01 -8.80 -12.79
C GLU A 283 -15.51 -8.03 -11.57
N TYR A 284 -14.24 -7.59 -11.62
CA TYR A 284 -13.61 -6.86 -10.53
C TYR A 284 -13.22 -5.45 -10.95
N PHE A 285 -13.11 -4.56 -9.98
CA PHE A 285 -12.73 -3.17 -10.25
C PHE A 285 -11.39 -3.07 -10.98
N ALA A 286 -10.39 -3.81 -10.53
CA ALA A 286 -9.10 -3.88 -11.21
C ALA A 286 -8.48 -5.27 -10.99
N VAL A 287 -7.78 -5.74 -12.01
CA VAL A 287 -7.05 -7.01 -11.96
C VAL A 287 -5.64 -6.77 -12.48
N SER A 288 -4.67 -7.31 -11.78
CA SER A 288 -3.28 -7.44 -12.21
C SER A 288 -2.97 -8.93 -12.31
N VAL A 289 -2.28 -9.34 -13.36
CA VAL A 289 -1.82 -10.73 -13.54
C VAL A 289 -0.32 -10.71 -13.70
N THR A 290 0.38 -11.56 -12.96
CA THR A 290 1.82 -11.80 -13.10
C THR A 290 2.07 -13.27 -13.36
N ASP A 291 3.07 -13.57 -14.15
CA ASP A 291 3.46 -14.93 -14.53
C ASP A 291 4.95 -15.20 -14.30
N THR A 292 5.57 -14.40 -13.42
CA THR A 292 7.02 -14.49 -13.11
C THR A 292 7.42 -15.83 -12.51
N ASP A 293 6.48 -16.48 -11.80
CA ASP A 293 6.69 -17.77 -11.13
C ASP A 293 6.24 -18.98 -11.97
N VAL A 294 5.95 -18.74 -13.26
CA VAL A 294 5.60 -19.80 -14.19
C VAL A 294 6.86 -20.34 -14.85
N ASP A 295 7.10 -21.64 -14.69
CA ASP A 295 8.15 -22.37 -15.41
C ASP A 295 7.62 -23.04 -16.68
N PHE A 296 8.48 -23.29 -17.64
CA PHE A 296 8.20 -24.12 -18.82
C PHE A 296 9.45 -24.79 -19.33
N ASP A 297 9.26 -25.96 -19.92
CA ASP A 297 10.36 -26.76 -20.47
C ASP A 297 10.70 -26.27 -21.87
N ILE A 298 11.96 -25.94 -22.09
CA ILE A 298 12.50 -25.59 -23.43
C ILE A 298 13.30 -26.71 -24.05
N THR A 299 13.16 -27.95 -23.55
CA THR A 299 13.84 -29.10 -24.15
C THR A 299 13.34 -29.37 -25.58
N VAL A 300 14.26 -29.61 -26.47
CA VAL A 300 13.98 -29.74 -27.90
C VAL A 300 13.62 -31.19 -28.29
N ASP A 301 13.63 -32.10 -27.30
CA ASP A 301 13.31 -33.50 -27.51
C ASP A 301 11.85 -33.69 -27.92
N GLY A 302 11.64 -34.12 -29.18
CA GLY A 302 10.28 -34.32 -29.72
C GLY A 302 9.76 -33.18 -30.61
N ILE A 303 10.43 -32.03 -30.68
CA ILE A 303 10.05 -30.95 -31.60
C ILE A 303 10.32 -31.32 -33.03
N THR A 304 9.30 -31.39 -33.87
CA THR A 304 9.34 -31.91 -35.25
C THR A 304 9.66 -30.86 -36.30
N GLU A 305 9.76 -29.59 -36.00
CA GLU A 305 9.98 -28.45 -36.91
C GLU A 305 8.91 -28.25 -37.99
N ASN A 306 7.74 -28.81 -37.85
CA ASN A 306 6.68 -28.70 -38.82
C ASN A 306 5.97 -27.33 -38.82
N THR A 307 6.03 -26.63 -37.72
CA THR A 307 5.38 -25.31 -37.54
C THR A 307 6.42 -24.19 -37.38
N LEU A 308 6.02 -22.94 -37.67
CA LEU A 308 6.85 -21.76 -37.41
C LEU A 308 7.27 -21.70 -35.94
N ARG A 309 6.35 -22.02 -35.05
CA ARG A 309 6.51 -22.03 -33.58
C ARG A 309 7.62 -23.04 -33.18
N GLU A 310 7.55 -24.28 -33.63
CA GLU A 310 8.52 -25.32 -33.33
C GLU A 310 9.91 -24.94 -33.79
N ARG A 311 10.05 -24.39 -35.02
CA ARG A 311 11.32 -23.90 -35.56
C ARG A 311 11.87 -22.72 -34.72
N PHE A 312 11.00 -21.83 -34.26
CA PHE A 312 11.39 -20.70 -33.40
C PHE A 312 11.94 -21.19 -32.06
N ILE A 313 11.21 -22.08 -31.38
CA ILE A 313 11.62 -22.65 -30.08
C ILE A 313 12.99 -23.33 -30.23
N ARG A 314 13.16 -24.20 -31.23
CA ARG A 314 14.43 -24.87 -31.46
C ARG A 314 15.56 -23.87 -31.67
N ARG A 315 15.36 -22.88 -32.53
CA ARG A 315 16.37 -21.87 -32.84
C ARG A 315 16.85 -21.12 -31.61
N VAL A 316 15.94 -20.73 -30.73
CA VAL A 316 16.28 -20.07 -29.48
C VAL A 316 16.93 -21.02 -28.48
N SER A 317 16.43 -22.26 -28.35
CA SER A 317 16.98 -23.26 -27.43
C SER A 317 18.44 -23.63 -27.75
N GLU A 318 18.80 -23.66 -29.03
CA GLU A 318 20.17 -23.94 -29.52
C GLU A 318 21.10 -22.71 -29.43
N GLY A 319 20.60 -21.52 -29.10
CA GLY A 319 21.40 -20.29 -28.92
C GLY A 319 22.37 -20.39 -27.74
N ASN A 320 23.20 -19.35 -27.56
CA ASN A 320 24.22 -19.29 -26.49
C ASN A 320 23.77 -18.45 -25.29
N GLU A 321 22.52 -17.97 -25.32
CA GLU A 321 21.94 -17.11 -24.26
C GLU A 321 21.75 -17.91 -22.97
N SER A 322 21.62 -17.20 -21.84
CA SER A 322 21.26 -17.80 -20.55
C SER A 322 19.89 -18.48 -20.61
N LEU A 323 19.67 -19.48 -19.77
CA LEU A 323 18.38 -20.19 -19.70
C LEU A 323 17.21 -19.25 -19.50
N GLU A 324 17.38 -18.28 -18.60
CA GLU A 324 16.34 -17.26 -18.29
C GLU A 324 16.02 -16.40 -19.52
N LEU A 325 17.04 -15.87 -20.20
CA LEU A 325 16.84 -15.07 -21.42
C LEU A 325 16.20 -15.88 -22.55
N LYS A 326 16.55 -17.15 -22.68
CA LYS A 326 15.91 -18.06 -23.67
C LYS A 326 14.43 -18.22 -23.38
N LYS A 327 14.04 -18.40 -22.09
CA LYS A 327 12.66 -18.49 -21.67
C LYS A 327 11.89 -17.22 -22.01
N GLU A 328 12.44 -16.04 -21.70
CA GLU A 328 11.82 -14.75 -22.05
C GLU A 328 11.63 -14.60 -23.57
N ILE A 329 12.66 -14.90 -24.37
CA ILE A 329 12.58 -14.83 -25.83
C ILE A 329 11.51 -15.78 -26.37
N ILE A 330 11.47 -17.04 -25.88
CA ILE A 330 10.48 -18.02 -26.32
C ILE A 330 9.07 -17.55 -25.98
N ARG A 331 8.84 -17.07 -24.76
CA ARG A 331 7.54 -16.53 -24.33
C ARG A 331 7.07 -15.41 -25.26
N ALA A 332 7.89 -14.35 -25.39
CA ALA A 332 7.56 -13.21 -26.24
C ALA A 332 7.31 -13.62 -27.71
N GLY A 333 8.16 -14.49 -28.27
CA GLY A 333 8.03 -14.94 -29.64
C GLY A 333 6.80 -15.80 -29.90
N ILE A 334 6.43 -16.67 -28.96
CA ILE A 334 5.23 -17.50 -29.09
C ILE A 334 3.96 -16.63 -28.95
N THR A 335 3.94 -15.70 -28.02
CA THR A 335 2.84 -14.72 -27.89
C THR A 335 2.64 -13.98 -29.21
N ALA A 336 3.71 -13.47 -29.84
CA ALA A 336 3.67 -12.82 -31.15
C ALA A 336 3.15 -13.74 -32.27
N ILE A 337 3.63 -14.97 -32.34
CA ILE A 337 3.21 -15.97 -33.34
C ILE A 337 1.73 -16.32 -33.19
N SER A 338 1.22 -16.32 -31.96
CA SER A 338 -0.18 -16.59 -31.65
C SER A 338 -1.11 -15.38 -31.85
N GLY A 339 -0.57 -14.24 -32.28
CA GLY A 339 -1.33 -13.01 -32.51
C GLY A 339 -1.61 -12.20 -31.26
N GLY A 340 -0.93 -12.48 -30.16
CA GLY A 340 -0.96 -11.70 -28.93
C GLY A 340 -0.10 -10.44 -29.00
N ASP A 341 -0.35 -9.51 -28.10
CA ASP A 341 0.40 -8.25 -27.97
C ASP A 341 1.65 -8.47 -27.14
N VAL A 342 2.81 -8.15 -27.69
CA VAL A 342 4.14 -8.43 -27.08
C VAL A 342 4.72 -7.20 -26.34
N PHE A 343 4.08 -6.01 -26.48
CA PHE A 343 4.55 -4.75 -25.90
C PHE A 343 3.48 -4.02 -25.11
#